data_7e04ee3ddf71df32ad05b0d4f4d93b41
#
_entry.id   7e04ee3ddf71df32ad05b0d4f4d93b41
#
_cell.length_a   1.000
_cell.length_b   1.000
_cell.length_c   1.000
_cell.angle_alpha   90.00
_cell.angle_beta   90.00
_cell.angle_gamma   90.00
#
_symmetry.space_group_name_H-M   'P 1'
#
loop_
_entity.id
_entity.type
_entity.pdbx_description
1 polymer ?
#
loop_
_entity_poly.entity_id
_entity_poly.type
_entity_poly.pdbx_seq_one_letter_code
_entity_poly.pdbx_strand_id
1 'polypeptide(L)'
;MPYLTYVTPFTYGLTQSGSLVMLNDNHMIDIAKEYDTAPLMHLSTLTEKGNFDSARASIVLNNQMIQDKLIDEIIENMNDKGYYGLDVDFEFINKQDAEKYAAFISNLRSRLNPLGYEVITALAPKISAMQRGTIYEGHLYKEIGIASNAVFVMTYEWGYTYGPPQAVSPLPNVRAVLDYAVSEIPREKIFMGISNYGYDWTLPFEKGDKARSISNDEAIKLAIQYGAEIQYDETAQAPYFHYYDKRGREHVVWFEDARSIQAKLALIPEYGLRGAGYWNIMRPYQQGWTVLNSLYHIKRISE
;
A
#
# COMPACT_ATOMS: atom_id res chain seq x y z
N MET A 1 2.00 15.28 6.71
CA MET A 1 3.31 15.07 7.37
C MET A 1 3.21 14.96 8.92
N PRO A 2 2.48 15.79 9.68
CA PRO A 2 2.53 15.71 11.15
C PRO A 2 2.03 14.38 11.77
N TYR A 3 1.41 13.51 11.00
CA TYR A 3 0.85 12.24 11.45
C TYR A 3 1.60 11.01 10.89
N LEU A 4 2.83 11.20 10.36
CA LEU A 4 3.58 10.16 9.66
C LEU A 4 4.99 10.00 10.23
N THR A 5 5.43 8.76 10.42
CA THR A 5 6.84 8.40 10.65
C THR A 5 7.59 8.36 9.33
N TYR A 6 6.97 7.74 8.30
CA TYR A 6 7.51 7.61 6.96
C TYR A 6 6.58 8.26 5.93
N VAL A 7 7.16 8.77 4.84
CA VAL A 7 6.43 9.15 3.63
C VAL A 7 7.16 8.61 2.40
N THR A 8 6.39 8.11 1.46
CA THR A 8 6.92 7.44 0.26
C THR A 8 6.42 8.18 -0.97
N PRO A 9 7.26 9.04 -1.62
CA PRO A 9 6.90 9.66 -2.90
C PRO A 9 6.74 8.61 -3.98
N PHE A 10 5.56 8.54 -4.59
CA PHE A 10 5.19 7.53 -5.58
C PHE A 10 5.44 8.06 -6.99
N THR A 11 6.23 7.48 -7.87
CA THR A 11 7.10 6.30 -7.76
C THR A 11 8.29 6.45 -8.72
N TYR A 12 9.44 5.92 -8.34
CA TYR A 12 10.52 5.62 -9.29
C TYR A 12 10.16 4.36 -10.05
N GLY A 13 10.39 4.35 -11.36
CA GLY A 13 10.15 3.21 -12.23
C GLY A 13 11.43 2.57 -12.73
N LEU A 14 11.26 1.59 -13.60
CA LEU A 14 12.35 0.92 -14.31
C LEU A 14 12.20 1.09 -15.81
N THR A 15 13.30 1.31 -16.52
CA THR A 15 13.34 1.21 -17.98
C THR A 15 13.28 -0.25 -18.41
N GLN A 16 13.07 -0.52 -19.71
CA GLN A 16 13.18 -1.88 -20.25
C GLN A 16 14.58 -2.48 -20.13
N SER A 17 15.61 -1.64 -19.99
CA SER A 17 17.00 -2.07 -19.74
C SER A 17 17.34 -2.20 -18.26
N GLY A 18 16.38 -2.02 -17.35
CA GLY A 18 16.55 -2.13 -15.91
C GLY A 18 17.19 -0.92 -15.23
N SER A 19 17.38 0.20 -15.94
CA SER A 19 17.86 1.45 -15.32
C SER A 19 16.73 2.17 -14.60
N LEU A 20 17.09 2.96 -13.59
CA LEU A 20 16.16 3.75 -12.80
C LEU A 20 15.50 4.85 -13.63
N VAL A 21 14.18 4.98 -13.53
CA VAL A 21 13.42 6.13 -14.04
C VAL A 21 13.24 7.13 -12.92
N MET A 22 13.82 8.32 -13.08
CA MET A 22 13.87 9.33 -12.03
C MET A 22 12.49 9.96 -11.74
N LEU A 23 12.29 10.33 -10.48
CA LEU A 23 11.11 11.05 -10.00
C LEU A 23 11.50 12.46 -9.56
N ASN A 24 10.64 13.44 -9.86
CA ASN A 24 10.81 14.81 -9.36
C ASN A 24 10.06 14.96 -8.03
N ASP A 25 10.72 14.67 -6.93
CA ASP A 25 10.15 14.56 -5.59
C ASP A 25 10.88 15.41 -4.53
N ASN A 26 11.87 16.22 -4.91
CA ASN A 26 12.67 17.04 -4.00
C ASN A 26 11.80 17.85 -3.03
N HIS A 27 10.75 18.52 -3.54
CA HIS A 27 9.85 19.31 -2.71
C HIS A 27 9.14 18.47 -1.63
N MET A 28 8.75 17.23 -1.94
CA MET A 28 8.12 16.34 -0.96
C MET A 28 9.12 15.87 0.10
N ILE A 29 10.36 15.61 -0.30
CA ILE A 29 11.46 15.25 0.61
C ILE A 29 11.78 16.41 1.57
N ASP A 30 11.85 17.64 1.04
CA ASP A 30 12.11 18.83 1.86
C ASP A 30 11.01 19.03 2.92
N ILE A 31 9.72 18.94 2.52
CA ILE A 31 8.59 19.01 3.44
C ILE A 31 8.65 17.87 4.48
N ALA A 32 9.00 16.65 4.06
CA ALA A 32 9.13 15.52 4.99
C ALA A 32 10.14 15.82 6.10
N LYS A 33 11.30 16.33 5.72
CA LYS A 33 12.36 16.72 6.66
C LYS A 33 11.94 17.85 7.61
N GLU A 34 11.19 18.85 7.11
CA GLU A 34 10.65 19.94 7.95
C GLU A 34 9.73 19.41 9.07
N TYR A 35 9.02 18.30 8.84
CA TYR A 35 8.12 17.66 9.79
C TYR A 35 8.76 16.49 10.56
N ASP A 36 10.07 16.29 10.45
CA ASP A 36 10.78 15.14 11.07
C ASP A 36 10.14 13.79 10.66
N THR A 37 9.72 13.70 9.40
CA THR A 37 9.15 12.51 8.77
C THR A 37 10.20 11.92 7.82
N ALA A 38 10.47 10.61 7.93
CA ALA A 38 11.47 9.94 7.11
C ALA A 38 10.99 9.74 5.66
N PRO A 39 11.62 10.33 4.64
CA PRO A 39 11.30 10.01 3.27
C PRO A 39 11.88 8.64 2.89
N LEU A 40 11.05 7.77 2.32
CA LEU A 40 11.47 6.50 1.71
C LEU A 40 11.42 6.61 0.20
N MET A 41 12.46 6.15 -0.49
CA MET A 41 12.45 6.06 -1.95
C MET A 41 11.53 4.90 -2.36
N HIS A 42 10.52 5.17 -3.19
CA HIS A 42 9.61 4.14 -3.68
C HIS A 42 10.06 3.62 -5.04
N LEU A 43 10.31 2.32 -5.13
CA LEU A 43 10.71 1.65 -6.37
C LEU A 43 9.63 0.68 -6.82
N SER A 44 9.11 0.87 -8.03
CA SER A 44 8.11 -0.04 -8.60
C SER A 44 8.42 -0.44 -10.04
N THR A 45 7.69 -1.43 -10.55
CA THR A 45 7.68 -1.79 -11.97
C THR A 45 6.59 -1.08 -12.77
N LEU A 46 6.03 0.01 -12.20
CA LEU A 46 4.97 0.78 -12.84
C LEU A 46 5.51 1.45 -14.12
N THR A 47 4.76 1.29 -15.19
CA THR A 47 5.06 1.95 -16.48
C THR A 47 4.49 3.36 -16.54
N GLU A 48 4.91 4.13 -17.52
CA GLU A 48 4.36 5.46 -17.83
C GLU A 48 2.85 5.42 -18.15
N LYS A 49 2.31 4.22 -18.45
CA LYS A 49 0.87 3.99 -18.69
C LYS A 49 0.10 3.65 -17.42
N GLY A 50 0.76 3.60 -16.27
CA GLY A 50 0.15 3.30 -14.97
C GLY A 50 -0.17 1.82 -14.74
N ASN A 51 0.53 0.90 -15.40
CA ASN A 51 0.40 -0.53 -15.18
C ASN A 51 1.72 -1.11 -14.69
N PHE A 52 1.67 -2.04 -13.74
CA PHE A 52 2.82 -2.84 -13.34
C PHE A 52 3.25 -3.77 -14.48
N ASP A 53 4.57 -3.91 -14.68
CA ASP A 53 5.15 -4.65 -15.79
C ASP A 53 5.99 -5.83 -15.30
N SER A 54 5.41 -7.03 -15.35
CA SER A 54 6.08 -8.29 -14.99
C SER A 54 7.32 -8.57 -15.84
N ALA A 55 7.36 -8.11 -17.09
CA ALA A 55 8.51 -8.31 -17.96
C ALA A 55 9.71 -7.46 -17.53
N ARG A 56 9.46 -6.20 -17.11
CA ARG A 56 10.51 -5.34 -16.52
C ARG A 56 11.07 -5.97 -15.24
N ALA A 57 10.19 -6.47 -14.37
CA ALA A 57 10.62 -7.22 -13.20
C ALA A 57 11.50 -8.42 -13.57
N SER A 58 11.05 -9.28 -14.50
CA SER A 58 11.80 -10.45 -14.93
C SER A 58 13.18 -10.12 -15.49
N ILE A 59 13.34 -9.02 -16.22
CA ILE A 59 14.64 -8.57 -16.74
C ILE A 59 15.62 -8.30 -15.59
N VAL A 60 15.20 -7.55 -14.58
CA VAL A 60 16.02 -7.26 -13.41
C VAL A 60 16.30 -8.53 -12.60
N LEU A 61 15.27 -9.33 -12.33
CA LEU A 61 15.38 -10.52 -11.48
C LEU A 61 16.23 -11.64 -12.09
N ASN A 62 16.39 -11.67 -13.41
CA ASN A 62 17.14 -12.70 -14.12
C ASN A 62 18.55 -12.26 -14.60
N ASN A 63 19.00 -11.04 -14.26
CA ASN A 63 20.28 -10.53 -14.72
C ASN A 63 21.03 -9.81 -13.61
N GLN A 64 22.07 -10.45 -13.07
CA GLN A 64 22.86 -9.89 -11.95
C GLN A 64 23.53 -8.55 -12.28
N MET A 65 24.06 -8.39 -13.50
CA MET A 65 24.69 -7.10 -13.88
C MET A 65 23.68 -5.96 -13.92
N ILE A 66 22.45 -6.23 -14.36
CA ILE A 66 21.38 -5.24 -14.35
C ILE A 66 20.97 -4.91 -12.91
N GLN A 67 20.87 -5.93 -12.04
CA GLN A 67 20.59 -5.72 -10.61
C GLN A 67 21.67 -4.83 -9.96
N ASP A 68 22.92 -5.16 -10.15
CA ASP A 68 24.03 -4.43 -9.54
C ASP A 68 24.05 -2.96 -9.99
N LYS A 69 23.87 -2.73 -11.29
CA LYS A 69 23.74 -1.38 -11.83
C LYS A 69 22.55 -0.61 -11.23
N LEU A 70 21.38 -1.25 -11.18
CA LEU A 70 20.18 -0.64 -10.60
C LEU A 70 20.38 -0.29 -9.11
N ILE A 71 21.01 -1.18 -8.35
CA ILE A 71 21.30 -0.93 -6.93
C ILE A 71 22.26 0.23 -6.75
N ASP A 72 23.29 0.35 -7.62
CA ASP A 72 24.21 1.50 -7.62
C ASP A 72 23.47 2.81 -7.90
N GLU A 73 22.59 2.84 -8.90
CA GLU A 73 21.75 4.02 -9.24
C GLU A 73 20.79 4.38 -8.08
N ILE A 74 20.23 3.39 -7.38
CA ILE A 74 19.38 3.59 -6.19
C ILE A 74 20.21 4.22 -5.06
N ILE A 75 21.37 3.67 -4.74
CA ILE A 75 22.25 4.19 -3.68
C ILE A 75 22.65 5.62 -3.95
N GLU A 76 23.08 5.92 -5.18
CA GLU A 76 23.46 7.28 -5.59
C GLU A 76 22.28 8.25 -5.40
N ASN A 77 21.10 7.92 -5.94
CA ASN A 77 19.92 8.76 -5.82
C ASN A 77 19.46 8.96 -4.36
N MET A 78 19.50 7.89 -3.56
CA MET A 78 19.13 7.97 -2.14
C MET A 78 20.07 8.87 -1.35
N ASN A 79 21.39 8.78 -1.61
CA ASN A 79 22.38 9.61 -0.97
C ASN A 79 22.22 11.09 -1.39
N ASP A 80 22.08 11.37 -2.68
CA ASP A 80 21.96 12.72 -3.21
C ASP A 80 20.73 13.47 -2.71
N LYS A 81 19.59 12.76 -2.56
CA LYS A 81 18.32 13.35 -2.10
C LYS A 81 18.14 13.26 -0.59
N GLY A 82 18.92 12.45 0.10
CA GLY A 82 18.85 12.24 1.55
C GLY A 82 17.58 11.48 1.96
N TYR A 83 17.33 10.37 1.30
CA TYR A 83 16.33 9.40 1.70
C TYR A 83 16.74 8.65 2.98
N TYR A 84 15.75 8.13 3.69
CA TYR A 84 15.94 7.34 4.92
C TYR A 84 16.00 5.84 4.65
N GLY A 85 15.34 5.36 3.61
CA GLY A 85 15.28 3.97 3.24
C GLY A 85 14.62 3.76 1.88
N LEU A 86 14.47 2.50 1.51
CA LEU A 86 13.89 2.05 0.24
C LEU A 86 12.58 1.30 0.51
N ASP A 87 11.53 1.60 -0.24
CA ASP A 87 10.25 0.89 -0.29
C ASP A 87 10.11 0.24 -1.68
N VAL A 88 10.07 -1.09 -1.73
CA VAL A 88 10.03 -1.86 -2.98
C VAL A 88 8.63 -2.41 -3.19
N ASP A 89 7.99 -1.99 -4.28
CA ASP A 89 6.63 -2.38 -4.65
C ASP A 89 6.59 -3.00 -6.05
N PHE A 90 7.04 -4.26 -6.16
CA PHE A 90 6.98 -5.03 -7.39
C PHE A 90 5.74 -5.93 -7.36
N GLU A 91 4.68 -5.48 -7.99
CA GLU A 91 3.47 -6.28 -8.14
C GLU A 91 3.50 -7.19 -9.37
N PHE A 92 2.61 -8.19 -9.40
CA PHE A 92 2.46 -9.14 -10.52
C PHE A 92 3.76 -9.88 -10.90
N ILE A 93 4.59 -10.20 -9.92
CA ILE A 93 5.79 -11.02 -10.14
C ILE A 93 5.38 -12.42 -10.63
N ASN A 94 5.98 -12.85 -11.73
CA ASN A 94 5.74 -14.18 -12.25
C ASN A 94 6.15 -15.26 -11.23
N LYS A 95 5.38 -16.33 -11.13
CA LYS A 95 5.64 -17.44 -10.20
C LYS A 95 7.07 -17.99 -10.32
N GLN A 96 7.59 -18.12 -11.55
CA GLN A 96 8.95 -18.60 -11.80
C GLN A 96 10.05 -17.65 -11.31
N ASP A 97 9.72 -16.39 -11.04
CA ASP A 97 10.66 -15.38 -10.57
C ASP A 97 10.53 -15.13 -9.05
N ALA A 98 9.63 -15.83 -8.35
CA ALA A 98 9.32 -15.60 -6.95
C ALA A 98 10.54 -15.72 -6.02
N GLU A 99 11.34 -16.78 -6.17
CA GLU A 99 12.59 -16.97 -5.39
C GLU A 99 13.64 -15.92 -5.75
N LYS A 100 13.71 -15.53 -7.02
CA LYS A 100 14.63 -14.49 -7.50
C LYS A 100 14.25 -13.12 -6.97
N TYR A 101 12.95 -12.87 -6.79
CA TYR A 101 12.47 -11.64 -6.17
C TYR A 101 12.93 -11.56 -4.70
N ALA A 102 12.75 -12.62 -3.92
CA ALA A 102 13.27 -12.65 -2.55
C ALA A 102 14.80 -12.50 -2.49
N ALA A 103 15.53 -13.12 -3.43
CA ALA A 103 16.97 -12.96 -3.56
C ALA A 103 17.38 -11.52 -3.93
N PHE A 104 16.63 -10.85 -4.81
CA PHE A 104 16.85 -9.44 -5.15
C PHE A 104 16.64 -8.53 -3.93
N ILE A 105 15.57 -8.73 -3.16
CA ILE A 105 15.34 -8.00 -1.90
C ILE A 105 16.50 -8.22 -0.92
N SER A 106 16.99 -9.47 -0.79
CA SER A 106 18.15 -9.76 0.05
C SER A 106 19.42 -9.05 -0.42
N ASN A 107 19.64 -8.95 -1.74
CA ASN A 107 20.75 -8.23 -2.34
C ASN A 107 20.65 -6.72 -2.07
N LEU A 108 19.47 -6.12 -2.29
CA LEU A 108 19.20 -4.73 -1.91
C LEU A 108 19.54 -4.48 -0.44
N ARG A 109 18.99 -5.30 0.47
CA ARG A 109 19.24 -5.15 1.90
C ARG A 109 20.71 -5.27 2.26
N SER A 110 21.44 -6.24 1.66
CA SER A 110 22.86 -6.44 1.95
C SER A 110 23.74 -5.24 1.54
N ARG A 111 23.33 -4.52 0.51
CA ARG A 111 24.01 -3.33 0.00
C ARG A 111 23.59 -2.03 0.72
N LEU A 112 22.32 -1.92 1.11
CA LEU A 112 21.74 -0.72 1.69
C LEU A 112 21.91 -0.62 3.21
N ASN A 113 21.77 -1.73 3.95
CA ASN A 113 21.86 -1.70 5.41
C ASN A 113 23.23 -1.22 5.96
N PRO A 114 24.40 -1.59 5.38
CA PRO A 114 25.69 -1.03 5.81
C PRO A 114 25.79 0.49 5.65
N LEU A 115 24.95 1.09 4.81
CA LEU A 115 24.85 2.54 4.59
C LEU A 115 23.82 3.21 5.50
N GLY A 116 23.13 2.43 6.34
CA GLY A 116 22.09 2.91 7.26
C GLY A 116 20.67 2.93 6.68
N TYR A 117 20.46 2.45 5.45
CA TYR A 117 19.15 2.46 4.80
C TYR A 117 18.37 1.18 5.08
N GLU A 118 17.12 1.30 5.55
CA GLU A 118 16.19 0.18 5.65
C GLU A 118 15.58 -0.17 4.29
N VAL A 119 15.26 -1.47 4.10
CA VAL A 119 14.50 -1.97 2.94
C VAL A 119 13.15 -2.49 3.43
N ILE A 120 12.09 -1.85 2.97
CA ILE A 120 10.69 -2.25 3.18
C ILE A 120 10.16 -2.84 1.88
N THR A 121 9.33 -3.88 1.93
CA THR A 121 8.80 -4.51 0.73
C THR A 121 7.29 -4.65 0.82
N ALA A 122 6.57 -4.16 -0.19
CA ALA A 122 5.13 -4.33 -0.31
C ALA A 122 4.77 -5.79 -0.65
N LEU A 123 3.71 -6.30 -0.03
CA LEU A 123 3.22 -7.67 -0.21
C LEU A 123 1.73 -7.67 -0.55
N ALA A 124 1.36 -8.45 -1.56
CA ALA A 124 -0.04 -8.71 -1.90
C ALA A 124 -0.77 -9.43 -0.75
N PRO A 125 -2.09 -9.22 -0.56
CA PRO A 125 -2.84 -9.71 0.59
C PRO A 125 -3.15 -11.21 0.50
N LYS A 126 -2.23 -12.06 0.92
CA LYS A 126 -2.37 -13.53 0.92
C LYS A 126 -2.94 -14.06 2.23
N ILE A 127 -3.72 -15.14 2.12
CA ILE A 127 -4.27 -15.90 3.27
C ILE A 127 -3.66 -17.30 3.37
N SER A 128 -2.78 -17.69 2.44
CA SER A 128 -2.06 -18.97 2.48
C SER A 128 -0.89 -18.97 1.49
N ALA A 129 0.08 -19.87 1.70
CA ALA A 129 1.17 -20.08 0.75
C ALA A 129 0.67 -20.56 -0.63
N MET A 130 -0.43 -21.32 -0.65
CA MET A 130 -0.99 -21.92 -1.86
C MET A 130 -1.99 -21.03 -2.62
N GLN A 131 -2.17 -19.78 -2.18
CA GLN A 131 -3.09 -18.85 -2.86
C GLN A 131 -2.61 -18.59 -4.29
N ARG A 132 -3.51 -18.87 -5.24
CA ARG A 132 -3.25 -18.71 -6.68
C ARG A 132 -3.67 -17.33 -7.16
N GLY A 133 -3.03 -16.87 -8.21
CA GLY A 133 -3.32 -15.61 -8.90
C GLY A 133 -2.05 -14.82 -9.17
N THR A 134 -2.07 -14.07 -10.26
CA THR A 134 -0.89 -13.36 -10.79
C THR A 134 -0.28 -12.35 -9.82
N ILE A 135 -1.09 -11.77 -8.93
CA ILE A 135 -0.60 -10.83 -7.90
C ILE A 135 -0.01 -11.55 -6.68
N TYR A 136 -0.37 -12.83 -6.45
CA TYR A 136 -0.04 -13.55 -5.22
C TYR A 136 1.17 -14.47 -5.33
N GLU A 137 1.30 -15.19 -6.46
CA GLU A 137 2.22 -16.32 -6.58
C GLU A 137 3.70 -15.93 -6.55
N GLY A 138 4.01 -14.67 -6.92
CA GLY A 138 5.37 -14.12 -6.84
C GLY A 138 5.78 -13.63 -5.45
N HIS A 139 4.84 -13.51 -4.50
CA HIS A 139 5.10 -13.00 -3.16
C HIS A 139 5.23 -14.14 -2.14
N LEU A 140 6.47 -14.57 -1.90
CA LEU A 140 6.82 -15.59 -0.91
C LEU A 140 7.01 -14.90 0.45
N TYR A 141 5.98 -14.93 1.31
CA TYR A 141 5.94 -14.17 2.57
C TYR A 141 7.13 -14.45 3.47
N LYS A 142 7.44 -15.72 3.71
CA LYS A 142 8.55 -16.14 4.57
C LYS A 142 9.89 -15.64 4.03
N GLU A 143 10.17 -15.89 2.76
CA GLU A 143 11.43 -15.56 2.11
C GLU A 143 11.63 -14.04 2.02
N ILE A 144 10.59 -13.29 1.63
CA ILE A 144 10.62 -11.82 1.58
C ILE A 144 10.71 -11.23 2.99
N GLY A 145 10.00 -11.80 3.97
CA GLY A 145 10.09 -11.37 5.37
C GLY A 145 11.48 -11.55 5.97
N ILE A 146 12.20 -12.61 5.56
CA ILE A 146 13.62 -12.79 5.93
C ILE A 146 14.50 -11.77 5.21
N ALA A 147 14.27 -11.54 3.92
CA ALA A 147 15.07 -10.68 3.08
C ALA A 147 14.93 -9.18 3.41
N SER A 148 13.77 -8.74 3.88
CA SER A 148 13.46 -7.33 4.18
C SER A 148 13.77 -6.93 5.62
N ASN A 149 13.93 -5.62 5.90
CA ASN A 149 13.90 -5.07 7.25
C ASN A 149 12.47 -5.02 7.79
N ALA A 150 11.52 -4.66 6.95
CA ALA A 150 10.08 -4.71 7.23
C ALA A 150 9.30 -5.02 5.95
N VAL A 151 8.03 -5.37 6.11
CA VAL A 151 7.10 -5.57 5.00
C VAL A 151 5.86 -4.70 5.18
N PHE A 152 5.28 -4.25 4.07
CA PHE A 152 4.01 -3.56 4.02
C PHE A 152 2.98 -4.48 3.36
N VAL A 153 2.03 -5.00 4.15
CA VAL A 153 1.00 -5.91 3.64
C VAL A 153 -0.21 -5.10 3.16
N MET A 154 -0.55 -5.18 1.88
CA MET A 154 -1.59 -4.40 1.21
C MET A 154 -2.99 -4.95 1.54
N THR A 155 -3.48 -4.75 2.75
CA THR A 155 -4.77 -5.25 3.28
C THR A 155 -5.96 -4.41 2.81
N TYR A 156 -6.11 -4.24 1.49
CA TYR A 156 -7.19 -3.48 0.83
C TYR A 156 -7.45 -3.99 -0.60
N GLU A 157 -8.34 -3.35 -1.34
CA GLU A 157 -8.76 -3.66 -2.72
C GLU A 157 -9.59 -4.96 -2.84
N TRP A 158 -10.35 -5.35 -1.80
CA TRP A 158 -11.43 -6.33 -1.99
C TRP A 158 -12.59 -5.72 -2.76
N GLY A 159 -13.12 -4.55 -2.34
CA GLY A 159 -13.89 -3.67 -3.20
C GLY A 159 -12.92 -2.80 -4.01
N TYR A 160 -13.05 -2.81 -5.33
CA TYR A 160 -12.16 -2.06 -6.24
C TYR A 160 -12.86 -1.69 -7.54
N THR A 161 -12.19 -0.91 -8.38
CA THR A 161 -12.74 -0.32 -9.60
C THR A 161 -13.48 -1.30 -10.51
N TYR A 162 -13.03 -2.54 -10.64
CA TYR A 162 -13.57 -3.51 -11.60
C TYR A 162 -14.31 -4.68 -10.93
N GLY A 163 -14.38 -4.68 -9.61
CA GLY A 163 -15.07 -5.71 -8.83
C GLY A 163 -16.48 -5.32 -8.44
N PRO A 164 -17.28 -6.29 -7.95
CA PRO A 164 -18.61 -6.00 -7.45
C PRO A 164 -18.56 -5.12 -6.19
N PRO A 165 -19.68 -4.42 -5.88
CA PRO A 165 -19.79 -3.58 -4.70
C PRO A 165 -19.52 -4.33 -3.39
N GLN A 166 -18.53 -3.88 -2.64
CA GLN A 166 -18.21 -4.32 -1.28
C GLN A 166 -17.24 -3.34 -0.62
N ALA A 167 -17.02 -3.50 0.69
CA ALA A 167 -16.00 -2.72 1.40
C ALA A 167 -14.62 -2.87 0.77
N VAL A 168 -13.85 -1.78 0.72
CA VAL A 168 -12.47 -1.80 0.20
C VAL A 168 -11.57 -2.68 1.05
N SER A 169 -11.79 -2.67 2.36
CA SER A 169 -10.95 -3.37 3.35
C SER A 169 -11.83 -4.01 4.44
N PRO A 170 -12.60 -5.09 4.11
CA PRO A 170 -13.45 -5.76 5.09
C PRO A 170 -12.63 -6.36 6.22
N LEU A 171 -12.98 -6.09 7.48
CA LEU A 171 -12.20 -6.49 8.65
C LEU A 171 -11.91 -8.00 8.73
N PRO A 172 -12.85 -8.93 8.42
CA PRO A 172 -12.56 -10.36 8.40
C PRO A 172 -11.47 -10.75 7.38
N ASN A 173 -11.46 -10.09 6.23
CA ASN A 173 -10.47 -10.33 5.19
C ASN A 173 -9.09 -9.80 5.63
N VAL A 174 -9.04 -8.62 6.24
CA VAL A 174 -7.81 -8.06 6.83
C VAL A 174 -7.24 -9.03 7.87
N ARG A 175 -8.08 -9.54 8.79
CA ARG A 175 -7.68 -10.53 9.79
C ARG A 175 -7.11 -11.80 9.17
N ALA A 176 -7.79 -12.37 8.18
CA ALA A 176 -7.32 -13.59 7.52
C ALA A 176 -5.93 -13.41 6.87
N VAL A 177 -5.66 -12.22 6.32
CA VAL A 177 -4.33 -11.88 5.79
C VAL A 177 -3.31 -11.70 6.90
N LEU A 178 -3.66 -11.02 7.99
CA LEU A 178 -2.75 -10.83 9.12
C LEU A 178 -2.44 -12.16 9.84
N ASP A 179 -3.43 -13.05 10.01
CA ASP A 179 -3.22 -14.40 10.57
C ASP A 179 -2.16 -15.16 9.78
N TYR A 180 -2.25 -15.13 8.45
CA TYR A 180 -1.22 -15.73 7.61
C TYR A 180 0.11 -14.97 7.68
N ALA A 181 0.09 -13.64 7.63
CA ALA A 181 1.31 -12.84 7.66
C ALA A 181 2.14 -13.08 8.93
N VAL A 182 1.51 -13.10 10.11
CA VAL A 182 2.22 -13.32 11.38
C VAL A 182 2.65 -14.78 11.58
N SER A 183 2.11 -15.72 10.79
CA SER A 183 2.58 -17.10 10.80
C SER A 183 3.89 -17.29 10.01
N GLU A 184 4.17 -16.40 9.05
CA GLU A 184 5.32 -16.48 8.15
C GLU A 184 6.41 -15.44 8.46
N ILE A 185 6.04 -14.29 9.00
CA ILE A 185 6.90 -13.12 9.19
C ILE A 185 6.85 -12.64 10.64
N PRO A 186 7.98 -12.32 11.28
CA PRO A 186 7.99 -11.71 12.60
C PRO A 186 7.10 -10.45 12.63
N ARG A 187 6.16 -10.42 13.57
CA ARG A 187 5.11 -9.40 13.66
C ARG A 187 5.63 -7.97 13.75
N GLU A 188 6.78 -7.79 14.40
CA GLU A 188 7.49 -6.51 14.55
C GLU A 188 8.12 -6.00 13.25
N LYS A 189 8.03 -6.77 12.16
CA LYS A 189 8.42 -6.36 10.81
C LYS A 189 7.22 -5.95 9.95
N ILE A 190 5.98 -6.18 10.39
CA ILE A 190 4.79 -6.04 9.56
C ILE A 190 4.16 -4.66 9.76
N PHE A 191 4.01 -3.91 8.67
CA PHE A 191 3.08 -2.79 8.54
C PHE A 191 1.79 -3.27 7.87
N MET A 192 0.65 -2.94 8.47
CA MET A 192 -0.67 -3.21 7.89
C MET A 192 -1.10 -2.06 6.99
N GLY A 193 -1.54 -2.37 5.77
CA GLY A 193 -2.07 -1.38 4.84
C GLY A 193 -3.48 -0.91 5.21
N ILE A 194 -3.72 0.39 5.13
CA ILE A 194 -5.02 1.03 5.35
C ILE A 194 -5.41 1.80 4.09
N SER A 195 -6.61 1.56 3.56
CA SER A 195 -7.17 2.33 2.46
C SER A 195 -7.63 3.71 2.94
N ASN A 196 -7.30 4.75 2.17
CA ASN A 196 -7.78 6.13 2.40
C ASN A 196 -8.67 6.59 1.26
N TYR A 197 -9.61 5.74 0.84
CA TYR A 197 -10.53 5.99 -0.26
C TYR A 197 -11.71 5.03 -0.20
N GLY A 198 -12.71 5.31 -1.03
CA GLY A 198 -13.86 4.46 -1.26
C GLY A 198 -14.16 4.34 -2.75
N TYR A 199 -15.22 3.64 -3.04
CA TYR A 199 -15.74 3.48 -4.39
C TYR A 199 -17.24 3.74 -4.44
N ASP A 200 -17.69 4.26 -5.57
CA ASP A 200 -19.08 4.56 -5.94
C ASP A 200 -19.45 3.72 -7.16
N TRP A 201 -20.29 2.71 -6.97
CA TRP A 201 -20.79 1.82 -8.03
C TRP A 201 -22.17 2.25 -8.48
N THR A 202 -22.40 2.27 -9.78
CA THR A 202 -23.74 2.33 -10.37
C THR A 202 -24.35 0.93 -10.34
N LEU A 203 -25.63 0.81 -9.98
CA LEU A 203 -26.37 -0.46 -9.92
C LEU A 203 -27.40 -0.56 -11.07
N PRO A 204 -27.75 -1.79 -11.54
CA PRO A 204 -27.09 -3.05 -11.17
C PRO A 204 -25.66 -3.11 -11.70
N PHE A 205 -24.73 -3.71 -10.92
CA PHE A 205 -23.35 -3.92 -11.36
C PHE A 205 -23.29 -5.05 -12.39
N GLU A 206 -22.61 -4.80 -13.48
CA GLU A 206 -22.33 -5.80 -14.52
C GLU A 206 -20.80 -5.99 -14.67
N LYS A 207 -20.39 -7.20 -15.08
CA LYS A 207 -18.97 -7.50 -15.29
C LYS A 207 -18.41 -6.61 -16.41
N GLY A 208 -17.41 -5.80 -16.06
CA GLY A 208 -16.80 -4.82 -16.98
C GLY A 208 -17.11 -3.37 -16.60
N ASP A 209 -18.07 -3.16 -15.72
CA ASP A 209 -18.33 -1.84 -15.14
C ASP A 209 -17.13 -1.35 -14.31
N LYS A 210 -17.05 -0.03 -14.22
CA LYS A 210 -16.00 0.67 -13.47
C LYS A 210 -16.63 1.49 -12.36
N ALA A 211 -16.35 1.11 -11.12
CA ALA A 211 -16.64 1.95 -9.99
C ALA A 211 -15.77 3.22 -10.00
N ARG A 212 -16.34 4.34 -9.58
CA ARG A 212 -15.61 5.59 -9.42
C ARG A 212 -14.88 5.62 -8.09
N SER A 213 -13.56 5.74 -8.10
CA SER A 213 -12.77 5.95 -6.89
C SER A 213 -13.02 7.36 -6.34
N ILE A 214 -13.34 7.45 -5.06
CA ILE A 214 -13.67 8.71 -4.36
C ILE A 214 -12.89 8.83 -3.06
N SER A 215 -12.70 10.04 -2.55
CA SER A 215 -12.19 10.24 -1.20
C SER A 215 -13.29 9.97 -0.16
N ASN A 216 -12.88 9.69 1.09
CA ASN A 216 -13.82 9.53 2.18
C ASN A 216 -14.65 10.80 2.44
N ASP A 217 -14.02 11.98 2.32
CA ASP A 217 -14.71 13.25 2.41
C ASP A 217 -15.74 13.47 1.28
N GLU A 218 -15.42 13.01 0.06
CA GLU A 218 -16.35 13.05 -1.06
C GLU A 218 -17.55 12.12 -0.84
N ALA A 219 -17.34 10.94 -0.27
CA ALA A 219 -18.41 10.02 0.09
C ALA A 219 -19.42 10.69 1.04
N ILE A 220 -18.94 11.37 2.09
CA ILE A 220 -19.78 12.10 3.03
C ILE A 220 -20.55 13.23 2.32
N LYS A 221 -19.87 13.99 1.45
CA LYS A 221 -20.52 15.06 0.66
C LYS A 221 -21.63 14.53 -0.25
N LEU A 222 -21.40 13.35 -0.87
CA LEU A 222 -22.43 12.68 -1.67
C LEU A 222 -23.63 12.27 -0.83
N ALA A 223 -23.40 11.66 0.34
CA ALA A 223 -24.50 11.29 1.25
C ALA A 223 -25.35 12.52 1.63
N ILE A 224 -24.71 13.64 1.99
CA ILE A 224 -25.41 14.90 2.31
C ILE A 224 -26.17 15.44 1.08
N GLN A 225 -25.53 15.46 -0.09
CA GLN A 225 -26.10 16.00 -1.33
C GLN A 225 -27.38 15.28 -1.75
N TYR A 226 -27.43 13.96 -1.55
CA TYR A 226 -28.56 13.13 -1.95
C TYR A 226 -29.49 12.75 -0.79
N GLY A 227 -29.23 13.26 0.43
CA GLY A 227 -30.02 12.93 1.63
C GLY A 227 -29.95 11.45 1.99
N ALA A 228 -28.85 10.79 1.68
CA ALA A 228 -28.65 9.37 1.93
C ALA A 228 -28.20 9.14 3.38
N GLU A 229 -28.79 8.11 4.02
CA GLU A 229 -28.37 7.67 5.36
C GLU A 229 -27.14 6.77 5.25
N ILE A 230 -26.06 7.15 5.95
CA ILE A 230 -24.85 6.34 6.05
C ILE A 230 -25.10 5.19 7.03
N GLN A 231 -25.11 3.98 6.50
CA GLN A 231 -25.21 2.73 7.24
C GLN A 231 -23.83 2.22 7.63
N TYR A 232 -23.79 1.20 8.48
CA TYR A 232 -22.53 0.56 8.88
C TYR A 232 -22.69 -0.95 8.86
N ASP A 233 -21.83 -1.64 8.11
CA ASP A 233 -21.78 -3.10 8.12
C ASP A 233 -20.91 -3.57 9.28
N GLU A 234 -21.54 -4.15 10.29
CA GLU A 234 -20.87 -4.61 11.52
C GLU A 234 -19.91 -5.79 11.28
N THR A 235 -20.08 -6.54 10.21
CA THR A 235 -19.19 -7.64 9.84
C THR A 235 -17.95 -7.10 9.10
N ALA A 236 -18.18 -6.32 8.05
CA ALA A 236 -17.09 -5.69 7.30
C ALA A 236 -16.39 -4.60 8.10
N GLN A 237 -17.03 -4.07 9.17
CA GLN A 237 -16.58 -2.89 9.90
C GLN A 237 -16.30 -1.73 8.95
N ALA A 238 -17.29 -1.41 8.10
CA ALA A 238 -17.17 -0.39 7.07
C ALA A 238 -18.49 0.34 6.83
N PRO A 239 -18.45 1.66 6.61
CA PRO A 239 -19.62 2.45 6.26
C PRO A 239 -19.97 2.29 4.78
N TYR A 240 -21.29 2.34 4.51
CA TYR A 240 -21.83 2.36 3.16
C TYR A 240 -23.15 3.11 3.10
N PHE A 241 -23.58 3.51 1.91
CA PHE A 241 -24.90 4.07 1.67
C PHE A 241 -25.36 3.85 0.23
N HIS A 242 -26.67 3.95 0.01
CA HIS A 242 -27.30 3.95 -1.30
C HIS A 242 -27.85 5.33 -1.62
N TYR A 243 -27.83 5.72 -2.89
CA TYR A 243 -28.47 6.94 -3.37
C TYR A 243 -28.93 6.80 -4.82
N TYR A 244 -29.84 7.68 -5.26
CA TYR A 244 -30.24 7.78 -6.66
C TYR A 244 -29.63 9.05 -7.26
N ASP A 245 -28.95 8.91 -8.40
CA ASP A 245 -28.39 10.06 -9.10
C ASP A 245 -29.50 10.89 -9.81
N LYS A 246 -29.12 12.02 -10.42
CA LYS A 246 -30.05 12.90 -11.16
C LYS A 246 -30.71 12.24 -12.37
N ARG A 247 -30.23 11.09 -12.82
CA ARG A 247 -30.77 10.28 -13.91
C ARG A 247 -31.65 9.14 -13.41
N GLY A 248 -31.85 9.03 -12.10
CA GLY A 248 -32.62 7.97 -11.47
C GLY A 248 -31.89 6.62 -11.39
N ARG A 249 -30.59 6.59 -11.58
CA ARG A 249 -29.78 5.37 -11.41
C ARG A 249 -29.46 5.18 -9.93
N GLU A 250 -29.63 3.97 -9.47
CA GLU A 250 -29.20 3.61 -8.12
C GLU A 250 -27.68 3.48 -8.05
N HIS A 251 -27.12 3.93 -6.94
CA HIS A 251 -25.71 3.82 -6.60
C HIS A 251 -25.52 3.22 -5.21
N VAL A 252 -24.41 2.53 -5.00
CA VAL A 252 -23.91 2.15 -3.68
C VAL A 252 -22.49 2.64 -3.51
N VAL A 253 -22.22 3.24 -2.35
CA VAL A 253 -20.91 3.75 -1.98
C VAL A 253 -20.39 2.99 -0.78
N TRP A 254 -19.16 2.46 -0.86
CA TRP A 254 -18.39 1.94 0.27
C TRP A 254 -17.16 2.80 0.47
N PHE A 255 -16.84 3.14 1.74
CA PHE A 255 -15.75 4.05 2.07
C PHE A 255 -15.21 3.78 3.48
N GLU A 256 -14.36 4.65 4.02
CA GLU A 256 -13.86 4.57 5.38
C GLU A 256 -14.31 5.78 6.20
N ASP A 257 -14.66 5.55 7.48
CA ASP A 257 -14.95 6.61 8.45
C ASP A 257 -14.18 6.40 9.76
N ALA A 258 -14.41 7.24 10.76
CA ALA A 258 -13.74 7.17 12.05
C ALA A 258 -13.90 5.79 12.72
N ARG A 259 -15.09 5.15 12.59
CA ARG A 259 -15.40 3.84 13.20
C ARG A 259 -14.57 2.74 12.54
N SER A 260 -14.58 2.70 11.21
CA SER A 260 -13.87 1.68 10.44
C SER A 260 -12.36 1.80 10.58
N ILE A 261 -11.82 3.04 10.64
CA ILE A 261 -10.39 3.28 10.89
C ILE A 261 -10.01 2.86 12.31
N GLN A 262 -10.83 3.17 13.32
CA GLN A 262 -10.60 2.74 14.69
C GLN A 262 -10.54 1.21 14.81
N ALA A 263 -11.48 0.50 14.16
CA ALA A 263 -11.51 -0.95 14.13
C ALA A 263 -10.24 -1.55 13.49
N LYS A 264 -9.75 -0.97 12.39
CA LYS A 264 -8.52 -1.40 11.72
C LYS A 264 -7.28 -1.08 12.56
N LEU A 265 -7.17 0.13 13.10
CA LEU A 265 -6.03 0.52 13.93
C LEU A 265 -5.90 -0.33 15.19
N ALA A 266 -7.01 -0.82 15.75
CA ALA A 266 -7.00 -1.73 16.91
C ALA A 266 -6.29 -3.07 16.62
N LEU A 267 -6.15 -3.47 15.35
CA LEU A 267 -5.41 -4.68 14.98
C LEU A 267 -3.91 -4.56 15.21
N ILE A 268 -3.36 -3.34 15.20
CA ILE A 268 -1.90 -3.13 15.41
C ILE A 268 -1.45 -3.72 16.75
N PRO A 269 -1.98 -3.30 17.91
CA PRO A 269 -1.61 -3.89 19.18
C PRO A 269 -2.12 -5.33 19.36
N GLU A 270 -3.28 -5.68 18.78
CA GLU A 270 -3.83 -7.04 18.87
C GLU A 270 -2.90 -8.07 18.25
N TYR A 271 -2.32 -7.78 17.08
CA TYR A 271 -1.37 -8.66 16.40
C TYR A 271 0.10 -8.38 16.79
N GLY A 272 0.38 -7.31 17.52
CA GLY A 272 1.74 -6.87 17.87
C GLY A 272 2.54 -6.40 16.65
N LEU A 273 1.89 -5.73 15.71
CA LEU A 273 2.51 -5.27 14.46
C LEU A 273 3.45 -4.08 14.69
N ARG A 274 4.38 -3.86 13.75
CA ARG A 274 5.25 -2.69 13.72
C ARG A 274 4.47 -1.38 13.59
N GLY A 275 3.36 -1.40 12.86
CA GLY A 275 2.51 -0.24 12.64
C GLY A 275 1.54 -0.42 11.47
N ALA A 276 1.09 0.70 10.92
CA ALA A 276 0.26 0.74 9.72
C ALA A 276 0.76 1.79 8.74
N GLY A 277 0.37 1.64 7.48
CA GLY A 277 0.62 2.64 6.45
C GLY A 277 -0.62 2.88 5.60
N TYR A 278 -0.72 4.06 5.00
CA TYR A 278 -1.90 4.46 4.22
C TYR A 278 -1.62 4.48 2.72
N TRP A 279 -2.46 3.82 1.97
CA TRP A 279 -2.60 4.04 0.54
C TRP A 279 -3.90 4.81 0.28
N ASN A 280 -3.83 6.11 -0.11
CA ASN A 280 -2.68 7.00 -0.06
C ASN A 280 -3.07 8.32 0.64
N ILE A 281 -2.10 9.14 0.99
CA ILE A 281 -2.34 10.42 1.69
C ILE A 281 -2.66 11.60 0.76
N MET A 282 -2.79 11.36 -0.54
CA MET A 282 -3.11 12.40 -1.53
C MET A 282 -4.55 12.94 -1.41
N ARG A 283 -5.40 12.22 -0.67
CA ARG A 283 -6.79 12.61 -0.41
C ARG A 283 -6.94 13.09 1.03
N PRO A 284 -7.57 14.25 1.27
CA PRO A 284 -7.84 14.73 2.62
C PRO A 284 -8.69 13.74 3.41
N TYR A 285 -8.33 13.50 4.68
CA TYR A 285 -9.09 12.61 5.56
C TYR A 285 -8.91 13.00 7.04
N GLN A 286 -9.48 14.13 7.42
CA GLN A 286 -9.32 14.67 8.78
C GLN A 286 -9.82 13.74 9.88
N GLN A 287 -10.91 13.00 9.65
CA GLN A 287 -11.43 12.05 10.64
C GLN A 287 -10.40 10.95 10.95
N GLY A 288 -9.79 10.35 9.93
CA GLY A 288 -8.79 9.28 10.11
C GLY A 288 -7.56 9.77 10.89
N TRP A 289 -7.06 10.98 10.57
CA TRP A 289 -5.94 11.58 11.31
C TRP A 289 -6.26 11.89 12.76
N THR A 290 -7.49 12.30 13.04
CA THR A 290 -7.95 12.54 14.41
C THR A 290 -7.98 11.25 15.21
N VAL A 291 -8.52 10.18 14.65
CA VAL A 291 -8.55 8.85 15.29
C VAL A 291 -7.12 8.34 15.51
N LEU A 292 -6.27 8.37 14.48
CA LEU A 292 -4.87 7.93 14.59
C LEU A 292 -4.14 8.64 15.75
N ASN A 293 -4.23 9.98 15.78
CA ASN A 293 -3.55 10.79 16.80
C ASN A 293 -4.13 10.65 18.20
N SER A 294 -5.39 10.20 18.33
CA SER A 294 -6.00 9.89 19.62
C SER A 294 -5.56 8.54 20.21
N LEU A 295 -5.11 7.62 19.36
CA LEU A 295 -4.76 6.25 19.74
C LEU A 295 -3.25 6.04 19.85
N TYR A 296 -2.44 6.77 19.09
CA TYR A 296 -1.02 6.52 18.96
C TYR A 296 -0.17 7.78 19.04
N HIS A 297 0.97 7.64 19.67
CA HIS A 297 2.09 8.57 19.50
C HIS A 297 2.82 8.23 18.19
N ILE A 298 2.98 9.22 17.32
CA ILE A 298 3.63 9.03 16.03
C ILE A 298 5.14 9.18 16.21
N LYS A 299 5.87 8.08 16.03
CA LYS A 299 7.33 8.06 16.14
C LYS A 299 7.96 9.00 15.11
N ARG A 300 8.95 9.79 15.53
CA ARG A 300 9.73 10.70 14.68
C ARG A 300 11.12 10.12 14.41
N ILE A 301 11.80 10.65 13.39
CA ILE A 301 13.16 10.20 13.03
C ILE A 301 14.15 10.54 14.15
N SER A 302 13.93 11.69 14.82
CA SER A 302 14.79 12.18 15.90
C SER A 302 14.62 11.42 17.22
N GLU A 303 13.61 10.58 17.34
CA GLU A 303 13.35 9.70 18.51
C GLU A 303 14.00 8.32 18.33
#